data_844b7d9d7d87465798f82f0d29de9ecf
#
_entry.id   844b7d9d7d87465798f82f0d29de9ecf
#
_cell.length_a   1.000
_cell.length_b   1.000
_cell.length_c   1.000
_cell.angle_alpha   90.00
_cell.angle_beta   90.00
_cell.angle_gamma   90.00
#
_symmetry.space_group_name_H-M   'P 1'
#
loop_
_entity.id
_entity.type
_entity.pdbx_description
1 polymer ?
#
loop_
_entity_poly.entity_id
_entity_poly.type
_entity_poly.pdbx_seq_one_letter_code
_entity_poly.pdbx_strand_id
1 'polypeptide(L)'
;NAKIEKLLLAVNTAFDNLVSRKVEFDAADVKDLFQGSMETQMTLMKMTDVVCDDLKARIGIDRAKGTYPGYHYMRLALGEFIETRYKVKDLAFGQLTEQFIHDYQSFSTEEKGYAIDTVRHHLAILKKICRLAYKKGYSEKCHFQHFALPRQSERTPRALSRESFERIRDVEIPAYRKSHMLARDLFLFACYTGVSYADAVSITDENLYTDDNGSLW
;
A
#
# COMPACT_ATOMS: atom_id res chain seq x y z
N ASN A 1 -37.84 29.28 4.12
CA ASN A 1 -37.34 28.61 2.91
C ASN A 1 -35.84 28.82 2.62
N ALA A 2 -35.19 29.89 3.13
CA ALA A 2 -33.76 30.14 2.96
C ALA A 2 -32.85 28.92 3.36
N LYS A 3 -33.27 28.09 4.33
CA LYS A 3 -32.54 26.90 4.74
C LYS A 3 -32.59 25.78 3.68
N ILE A 4 -33.72 25.64 3.00
CA ILE A 4 -33.91 24.66 1.92
C ILE A 4 -33.09 25.08 0.68
N GLU A 5 -33.14 26.38 0.33
CA GLU A 5 -32.35 26.93 -0.80
C GLU A 5 -30.85 26.76 -0.58
N LYS A 6 -30.37 26.96 0.65
CA LYS A 6 -28.97 26.74 1.02
C LYS A 6 -28.57 25.27 0.92
N LEU A 7 -29.44 24.34 1.29
CA LEU A 7 -29.23 22.91 1.14
C LEU A 7 -29.19 22.48 -0.34
N LEU A 8 -30.13 22.97 -1.14
CA LEU A 8 -30.18 22.70 -2.58
C LEU A 8 -28.90 23.22 -3.28
N LEU A 9 -28.47 24.43 -2.94
CA LEU A 9 -27.23 24.99 -3.48
C LEU A 9 -26.03 24.12 -3.13
N ALA A 10 -25.92 23.64 -1.89
CA ALA A 10 -24.81 22.79 -1.46
C ALA A 10 -24.80 21.43 -2.16
N VAL A 11 -25.98 20.81 -2.38
CA VAL A 11 -26.11 19.55 -3.14
C VAL A 11 -25.73 19.76 -4.61
N ASN A 12 -26.23 20.85 -5.24
CA ASN A 12 -25.88 21.17 -6.63
C ASN A 12 -24.38 21.44 -6.77
N THR A 13 -23.78 22.16 -5.84
CA THR A 13 -22.34 22.41 -5.84
C THR A 13 -21.53 21.10 -5.73
N ALA A 14 -21.98 20.16 -4.89
CA ALA A 14 -21.35 18.84 -4.80
C ALA A 14 -21.47 18.05 -6.12
N PHE A 15 -22.65 18.06 -6.74
CA PHE A 15 -22.90 17.43 -8.03
C PHE A 15 -22.03 18.03 -9.15
N ASP A 16 -22.02 19.36 -9.28
CA ASP A 16 -21.24 20.08 -10.31
C ASP A 16 -19.74 19.85 -10.15
N ASN A 17 -19.27 19.75 -8.91
CA ASN A 17 -17.90 19.38 -8.61
C ASN A 17 -17.53 18.00 -9.15
N LEU A 18 -18.38 16.99 -9.00
CA LEU A 18 -18.15 15.64 -9.52
C LEU A 18 -18.23 15.61 -11.06
N VAL A 19 -19.21 16.28 -11.66
CA VAL A 19 -19.35 16.41 -13.12
C VAL A 19 -18.12 17.06 -13.74
N SER A 20 -17.62 18.14 -13.17
CA SER A 20 -16.46 18.89 -13.69
C SER A 20 -15.17 18.06 -13.72
N ARG A 21 -15.09 17.03 -12.89
CA ARG A 21 -13.93 16.13 -12.78
C ARG A 21 -13.92 15.00 -13.79
N LYS A 22 -15.00 14.84 -14.59
CA LYS A 22 -15.15 13.78 -15.60
C LYS A 22 -14.86 12.37 -15.03
N VAL A 23 -15.31 12.11 -13.80
CA VAL A 23 -15.18 10.83 -13.11
C VAL A 23 -16.55 10.17 -13.09
N GLU A 24 -16.63 8.87 -13.26
CA GLU A 24 -17.85 8.11 -12.98
C GLU A 24 -18.17 8.21 -11.49
N PHE A 25 -19.38 8.63 -11.13
CA PHE A 25 -19.86 8.77 -9.77
C PHE A 25 -21.32 8.36 -9.68
N ASP A 26 -21.75 7.99 -8.48
CA ASP A 26 -23.13 7.63 -8.18
C ASP A 26 -23.76 8.61 -7.16
N ALA A 27 -25.02 8.36 -6.80
CA ALA A 27 -25.75 9.18 -5.84
C ALA A 27 -25.13 9.11 -4.41
N ALA A 28 -24.42 8.02 -4.08
CA ALA A 28 -23.74 7.91 -2.80
C ALA A 28 -22.53 8.85 -2.74
N ASP A 29 -21.78 8.98 -3.83
CA ASP A 29 -20.65 9.91 -3.93
C ASP A 29 -21.09 11.38 -3.77
N VAL A 30 -22.24 11.76 -4.37
CA VAL A 30 -22.85 13.10 -4.21
C VAL A 30 -23.25 13.34 -2.76
N LYS A 31 -23.88 12.34 -2.13
CA LYS A 31 -24.29 12.40 -0.72
C LYS A 31 -23.08 12.52 0.22
N ASP A 32 -22.04 11.74 0.00
CA ASP A 32 -20.83 11.75 0.81
C ASP A 32 -20.10 13.10 0.70
N LEU A 33 -20.03 13.67 -0.50
CA LEU A 33 -19.45 14.98 -0.72
C LEU A 33 -20.30 16.09 -0.07
N PHE A 34 -21.62 16.02 -0.18
CA PHE A 34 -22.55 16.95 0.46
C PHE A 34 -22.47 16.86 2.01
N GLN A 35 -22.48 15.66 2.58
CA GLN A 35 -22.36 15.45 4.01
C GLN A 35 -20.98 15.84 4.54
N GLY A 36 -19.93 15.57 3.79
CA GLY A 36 -18.57 15.98 4.12
C GLY A 36 -18.40 17.51 4.16
N SER A 37 -19.13 18.25 3.31
CA SER A 37 -19.12 19.71 3.35
C SER A 37 -19.86 20.31 4.56
N MET A 38 -20.73 19.52 5.19
CA MET A 38 -21.54 19.99 6.33
C MET A 38 -21.08 19.47 7.69
N GLU A 39 -20.52 18.25 7.77
CA GLU A 39 -20.22 17.64 9.07
C GLU A 39 -18.74 17.62 9.45
N THR A 40 -17.84 17.43 8.52
CA THR A 40 -16.40 17.56 8.80
C THR A 40 -15.62 17.48 7.48
N GLN A 41 -14.93 18.53 7.14
CA GLN A 41 -14.06 18.52 5.96
C GLN A 41 -13.11 17.32 6.01
N MET A 42 -13.14 16.47 4.97
CA MET A 42 -12.24 15.34 4.85
C MET A 42 -10.80 15.88 4.75
N THR A 43 -9.94 15.38 5.61
CA THR A 43 -8.54 15.81 5.74
C THR A 43 -7.59 14.68 5.34
N LEU A 44 -6.31 14.99 5.18
CA LEU A 44 -5.31 14.02 4.70
C LEU A 44 -5.18 12.81 5.62
N MET A 45 -5.09 13.03 6.95
CA MET A 45 -4.95 11.92 7.90
C MET A 45 -6.24 11.12 8.02
N LYS A 46 -7.42 11.78 8.06
CA LYS A 46 -8.71 11.06 8.04
C LYS A 46 -8.86 10.18 6.81
N MET A 47 -8.50 10.68 5.62
CA MET A 47 -8.56 9.89 4.40
C MET A 47 -7.56 8.74 4.42
N THR A 48 -6.40 8.95 5.01
CA THR A 48 -5.39 7.90 5.22
C THR A 48 -5.93 6.81 6.16
N ASP A 49 -6.62 7.19 7.23
CA ASP A 49 -7.26 6.25 8.17
C ASP A 49 -8.35 5.44 7.47
N VAL A 50 -9.23 6.07 6.72
CA VAL A 50 -10.28 5.38 5.93
C VAL A 50 -9.67 4.34 4.99
N VAL A 51 -8.57 4.67 4.30
CA VAL A 51 -7.89 3.72 3.41
C VAL A 51 -7.23 2.57 4.18
N CYS A 52 -6.64 2.86 5.34
CA CYS A 52 -6.04 1.83 6.20
C CYS A 52 -7.10 0.87 6.75
N ASP A 53 -8.23 1.39 7.18
CA ASP A 53 -9.34 0.60 7.74
C ASP A 53 -10.00 -0.27 6.66
N ASP A 54 -10.25 0.27 5.46
CA ASP A 54 -10.73 -0.51 4.31
C ASP A 54 -9.78 -1.66 3.97
N LEU A 55 -8.48 -1.39 3.90
CA LEU A 55 -7.48 -2.42 3.63
C LEU A 55 -7.47 -3.50 4.72
N LYS A 56 -7.58 -3.10 5.98
CA LYS A 56 -7.61 -4.02 7.12
C LYS A 56 -8.83 -4.92 7.09
N ALA A 57 -10.00 -4.36 6.76
CA ALA A 57 -11.25 -5.12 6.62
C ALA A 57 -11.21 -6.15 5.48
N ARG A 58 -10.41 -5.89 4.44
CA ARG A 58 -10.31 -6.73 3.25
C ARG A 58 -9.20 -7.79 3.31
N ILE A 59 -8.45 -7.86 4.42
CA ILE A 59 -7.43 -8.90 4.62
C ILE A 59 -8.10 -10.27 4.67
N GLY A 60 -7.61 -11.20 3.84
CA GLY A 60 -8.15 -12.55 3.74
C GLY A 60 -9.37 -12.70 2.83
N ILE A 61 -9.90 -11.59 2.28
CA ILE A 61 -10.94 -11.59 1.26
C ILE A 61 -10.28 -11.43 -0.13
N ASP A 62 -9.72 -10.26 -0.40
CA ASP A 62 -9.06 -9.93 -1.67
C ASP A 62 -7.70 -9.21 -1.46
N ARG A 63 -7.23 -9.14 -0.22
CA ARG A 63 -5.96 -8.51 0.17
C ARG A 63 -5.10 -9.46 1.00
N ALA A 64 -3.83 -9.54 0.65
CA ALA A 64 -2.84 -10.28 1.43
C ALA A 64 -2.51 -9.54 2.73
N LYS A 65 -2.28 -10.29 3.83
CA LYS A 65 -1.87 -9.74 5.14
C LYS A 65 -0.66 -8.79 5.04
N GLY A 66 0.29 -9.08 4.14
CA GLY A 66 1.51 -8.28 3.94
C GLY A 66 1.27 -6.89 3.35
N THR A 67 0.08 -6.58 2.81
CA THR A 67 -0.21 -5.25 2.22
C THR A 67 -0.43 -4.18 3.29
N TYR A 68 -1.12 -4.51 4.37
CA TYR A 68 -1.51 -3.56 5.41
C TYR A 68 -0.32 -2.88 6.12
N PRO A 69 0.74 -3.59 6.54
CA PRO A 69 1.86 -2.99 7.26
C PRO A 69 2.47 -1.78 6.54
N GLY A 70 2.63 -1.83 5.22
CA GLY A 70 3.16 -0.71 4.45
C GLY A 70 2.33 0.58 4.56
N TYR A 71 1.01 0.45 4.54
CA TYR A 71 0.10 1.59 4.74
C TYR A 71 0.11 2.09 6.17
N HIS A 72 0.14 1.19 7.14
CA HIS A 72 0.20 1.53 8.55
C HIS A 72 1.47 2.32 8.91
N TYR A 73 2.65 1.84 8.49
CA TYR A 73 3.90 2.55 8.74
C TYR A 73 3.98 3.88 8.00
N MET A 74 3.48 3.95 6.76
CA MET A 74 3.39 5.22 6.05
C MET A 74 2.48 6.22 6.79
N ARG A 75 1.33 5.78 7.31
CA ARG A 75 0.43 6.62 8.12
C ARG A 75 1.13 7.19 9.35
N LEU A 76 1.88 6.35 10.08
CA LEU A 76 2.62 6.79 11.25
C LEU A 76 3.68 7.83 10.89
N ALA A 77 4.48 7.57 9.85
CA ALA A 77 5.51 8.48 9.37
C ALA A 77 4.92 9.81 8.86
N LEU A 78 3.78 9.75 8.17
CA LEU A 78 3.08 10.94 7.68
C LEU A 78 2.55 11.80 8.83
N GLY A 79 1.95 11.19 9.84
CA GLY A 79 1.46 11.89 11.04
C GLY A 79 2.59 12.60 11.78
N GLU A 80 3.70 11.89 12.01
CA GLU A 80 4.89 12.47 12.64
C GLU A 80 5.47 13.63 11.84
N PHE A 81 5.54 13.50 10.50
CA PHE A 81 5.98 14.59 9.62
C PHE A 81 5.10 15.84 9.77
N ILE A 82 3.78 15.66 9.72
CA ILE A 82 2.81 16.76 9.84
C ILE A 82 2.95 17.45 11.21
N GLU A 83 3.05 16.69 12.29
CA GLU A 83 3.25 17.25 13.63
C GLU A 83 4.59 17.98 13.75
N THR A 84 5.65 17.43 13.18
CA THR A 84 6.99 18.01 13.28
C THR A 84 7.13 19.29 12.47
N ARG A 85 6.63 19.31 11.22
CA ARG A 85 6.83 20.43 10.28
C ARG A 85 5.74 21.50 10.40
N TYR A 86 4.50 21.08 10.56
CA TYR A 86 3.35 21.98 10.51
C TYR A 86 2.77 22.28 11.89
N LYS A 87 3.21 21.59 12.95
CA LYS A 87 2.72 21.76 14.34
C LYS A 87 1.20 21.56 14.49
N VAL A 88 0.62 20.75 13.60
CA VAL A 88 -0.80 20.38 13.62
C VAL A 88 -0.92 18.86 13.53
N LYS A 89 -2.09 18.32 13.88
CA LYS A 89 -2.35 16.88 13.85
C LYS A 89 -2.80 16.39 12.48
N ASP A 90 -3.30 17.27 11.63
CA ASP A 90 -3.87 16.93 10.32
C ASP A 90 -3.87 18.18 9.41
N LEU A 91 -3.98 17.96 8.10
CA LEU A 91 -4.01 19.01 7.08
C LEU A 91 -5.21 18.82 6.15
N ALA A 92 -5.88 19.91 5.81
CA ALA A 92 -6.87 19.91 4.75
C ALA A 92 -6.19 19.73 3.37
N PHE A 93 -6.86 19.06 2.44
CA PHE A 93 -6.31 18.87 1.08
C PHE A 93 -5.97 20.18 0.38
N GLY A 94 -6.73 21.25 0.61
CA GLY A 94 -6.44 22.58 0.05
C GLY A 94 -5.12 23.19 0.52
N GLN A 95 -4.54 22.70 1.60
CA GLN A 95 -3.25 23.16 2.13
C GLN A 95 -2.04 22.40 1.55
N LEU A 96 -2.28 21.34 0.79
CA LEU A 96 -1.22 20.53 0.20
C LEU A 96 -0.62 21.25 -1.01
N THR A 97 0.65 21.57 -0.94
CA THR A 97 1.45 22.16 -2.03
C THR A 97 2.37 21.12 -2.65
N GLU A 98 2.93 21.42 -3.81
CA GLU A 98 4.02 20.60 -4.41
C GLU A 98 5.20 20.47 -3.43
N GLN A 99 5.48 21.52 -2.65
CA GLN A 99 6.57 21.50 -1.66
C GLN A 99 6.35 20.46 -0.56
N PHE A 100 5.08 20.20 -0.16
CA PHE A 100 4.75 19.23 0.87
C PHE A 100 5.33 17.83 0.58
N ILE A 101 5.21 17.35 -0.66
CA ILE A 101 5.71 16.00 -1.00
C ILE A 101 7.24 15.96 -1.06
N HIS A 102 7.89 17.06 -1.44
CA HIS A 102 9.35 17.19 -1.38
C HIS A 102 9.84 17.22 0.07
N ASP A 103 9.20 18.00 0.93
CA ASP A 103 9.53 18.08 2.35
C ASP A 103 9.32 16.74 3.06
N TYR A 104 8.25 16.01 2.71
CA TYR A 104 8.03 14.65 3.24
C TYR A 104 9.10 13.68 2.77
N GLN A 105 9.56 13.79 1.53
CA GLN A 105 10.67 13.00 1.01
C GLN A 105 11.96 13.29 1.80
N SER A 106 12.36 14.56 1.95
CA SER A 106 13.57 14.95 2.70
C SER A 106 13.48 14.53 4.16
N PHE A 107 12.35 14.77 4.83
CA PHE A 107 12.12 14.29 6.21
C PHE A 107 12.33 12.78 6.33
N SER A 108 11.78 12.01 5.39
CA SER A 108 11.86 10.55 5.42
C SER A 108 13.29 10.04 5.16
N THR A 109 14.05 10.69 4.27
CA THR A 109 15.42 10.26 3.93
C THR A 109 16.45 10.79 4.93
N GLU A 110 16.40 12.08 5.27
CA GLU A 110 17.45 12.77 6.00
C GLU A 110 17.27 12.67 7.52
N GLU A 111 16.05 12.85 8.02
CA GLU A 111 15.77 12.84 9.45
C GLU A 111 15.42 11.46 9.97
N LYS A 112 14.67 10.66 9.20
CA LYS A 112 14.28 9.29 9.59
C LYS A 112 15.26 8.22 9.11
N GLY A 113 16.12 8.52 8.14
CA GLY A 113 17.08 7.56 7.59
C GLY A 113 16.44 6.38 6.87
N TYR A 114 15.23 6.55 6.33
CA TYR A 114 14.56 5.46 5.61
C TYR A 114 15.25 5.16 4.29
N ALA A 115 15.36 3.88 3.96
CA ALA A 115 15.85 3.45 2.66
C ALA A 115 14.99 4.04 1.53
N ILE A 116 15.62 4.38 0.40
CA ILE A 116 14.93 5.03 -0.73
C ILE A 116 13.72 4.23 -1.25
N ASP A 117 13.78 2.90 -1.21
CA ASP A 117 12.66 2.04 -1.61
C ASP A 117 11.47 2.16 -0.65
N THR A 118 11.73 2.35 0.66
CA THR A 118 10.69 2.62 1.67
C THR A 118 10.05 3.98 1.43
N VAL A 119 10.87 5.01 1.20
CA VAL A 119 10.39 6.36 0.89
C VAL A 119 9.56 6.35 -0.39
N ARG A 120 10.05 5.70 -1.44
CA ARG A 120 9.30 5.52 -2.69
C ARG A 120 7.94 4.86 -2.46
N HIS A 121 7.89 3.83 -1.62
CA HIS A 121 6.64 3.14 -1.28
C HIS A 121 5.67 4.07 -0.55
N HIS A 122 6.14 4.81 0.45
CA HIS A 122 5.33 5.81 1.17
C HIS A 122 4.78 6.88 0.24
N LEU A 123 5.61 7.44 -0.64
CA LEU A 123 5.20 8.45 -1.62
C LEU A 123 4.17 7.90 -2.62
N ALA A 124 4.30 6.64 -3.04
CA ALA A 124 3.33 5.99 -3.91
C ALA A 124 1.97 5.83 -3.23
N ILE A 125 1.95 5.46 -1.95
CA ILE A 125 0.72 5.38 -1.14
C ILE A 125 0.10 6.77 -0.98
N LEU A 126 0.88 7.79 -0.64
CA LEU A 126 0.42 9.17 -0.50
C LEU A 126 -0.23 9.68 -1.80
N LYS A 127 0.40 9.46 -2.96
CA LYS A 127 -0.18 9.79 -4.27
C LYS A 127 -1.51 9.07 -4.50
N LYS A 128 -1.59 7.80 -4.12
CA LYS A 128 -2.83 7.01 -4.25
C LYS A 128 -3.95 7.58 -3.38
N ILE A 129 -3.67 7.96 -2.14
CA ILE A 129 -4.63 8.57 -1.21
C ILE A 129 -5.13 9.91 -1.77
N CYS A 130 -4.23 10.79 -2.23
CA CYS A 130 -4.61 12.07 -2.83
C CYS A 130 -5.45 11.89 -4.10
N ARG A 131 -5.12 10.91 -4.94
CA ARG A 131 -5.92 10.57 -6.12
C ARG A 131 -7.31 10.06 -5.76
N LEU A 132 -7.42 9.25 -4.71
CA LEU A 132 -8.71 8.75 -4.23
C LEU A 132 -9.55 9.88 -3.62
N ALA A 133 -8.94 10.78 -2.85
CA ALA A 133 -9.61 11.97 -2.32
C ALA A 133 -10.14 12.88 -3.44
N TYR A 134 -9.35 13.07 -4.51
CA TYR A 134 -9.81 13.80 -5.70
C TYR A 134 -10.98 13.10 -6.39
N LYS A 135 -10.91 11.79 -6.61
CA LYS A 135 -12.00 11.01 -7.20
C LYS A 135 -13.30 11.09 -6.40
N LYS A 136 -13.20 11.07 -5.07
CA LYS A 136 -14.36 11.19 -4.17
C LYS A 136 -14.83 12.63 -3.93
N GLY A 137 -14.20 13.60 -4.56
CA GLY A 137 -14.59 14.99 -4.45
C GLY A 137 -14.13 15.73 -3.19
N TYR A 138 -13.31 15.10 -2.35
CA TYR A 138 -12.78 15.72 -1.14
C TYR A 138 -11.63 16.70 -1.40
N SER A 139 -11.10 16.71 -2.61
CA SER A 139 -10.05 17.63 -3.05
C SER A 139 -10.36 18.18 -4.43
N GLU A 140 -10.18 19.49 -4.62
CA GLU A 140 -10.34 20.15 -5.92
C GLU A 140 -9.24 19.78 -6.93
N LYS A 141 -8.11 19.29 -6.45
CA LYS A 141 -6.93 18.97 -7.26
C LYS A 141 -6.47 17.54 -6.98
N CYS A 142 -5.99 16.86 -8.02
CA CYS A 142 -5.26 15.62 -7.87
C CYS A 142 -3.82 15.93 -7.46
N HIS A 143 -3.61 16.15 -6.15
CA HIS A 143 -2.29 16.50 -5.63
C HIS A 143 -1.23 15.46 -6.01
N PHE A 144 -0.03 15.95 -6.30
CA PHE A 144 1.15 15.15 -6.63
C PHE A 144 1.03 14.25 -7.87
N GLN A 145 0.05 14.52 -8.74
CA GLN A 145 -0.17 13.72 -9.96
C GLN A 145 1.12 13.63 -10.80
N HIS A 146 1.81 14.74 -11.00
CA HIS A 146 3.01 14.85 -11.83
C HIS A 146 4.32 14.61 -11.05
N PHE A 147 4.25 14.45 -9.75
CA PHE A 147 5.44 14.17 -8.94
C PHE A 147 6.05 12.83 -9.34
N ALA A 148 7.33 12.87 -9.77
CA ALA A 148 8.08 11.68 -10.12
C ALA A 148 8.57 10.97 -8.85
N LEU A 149 8.24 9.69 -8.70
CA LEU A 149 8.75 8.89 -7.59
C LEU A 149 10.27 8.70 -7.72
N PRO A 150 11.03 8.72 -6.61
CA PRO A 150 12.45 8.41 -6.62
C PRO A 150 12.75 7.11 -7.38
N ARG A 151 13.90 7.01 -8.02
CA ARG A 151 14.31 5.75 -8.64
C ARG A 151 14.47 4.67 -7.57
N GLN A 152 14.07 3.46 -7.92
CA GLN A 152 14.29 2.30 -7.06
C GLN A 152 15.79 2.03 -6.94
N SER A 153 16.25 1.58 -5.77
CA SER A 153 17.63 1.16 -5.61
C SER A 153 17.96 0.01 -6.56
N GLU A 154 19.18 0.04 -7.10
CA GLU A 154 19.66 -1.10 -7.88
C GLU A 154 19.74 -2.33 -6.97
N ARG A 155 18.96 -3.33 -7.31
CA ARG A 155 19.00 -4.62 -6.59
C ARG A 155 20.00 -5.51 -7.28
N THR A 156 21.13 -5.72 -6.65
CA THR A 156 22.00 -6.82 -7.05
C THR A 156 21.30 -8.14 -6.69
N PRO A 157 20.98 -9.00 -7.67
CA PRO A 157 20.40 -10.30 -7.36
C PRO A 157 21.31 -11.05 -6.40
N ARG A 158 20.77 -11.46 -5.26
CA ARG A 158 21.51 -12.31 -4.31
C ARG A 158 21.45 -13.76 -4.81
N ALA A 159 22.23 -14.05 -5.82
CA ALA A 159 22.40 -15.41 -6.29
C ALA A 159 23.32 -16.16 -5.32
N LEU A 160 22.94 -17.38 -4.96
CA LEU A 160 23.80 -18.27 -4.22
C LEU A 160 24.87 -18.85 -5.17
N SER A 161 26.13 -18.91 -4.74
CA SER A 161 27.16 -19.61 -5.52
C SER A 161 26.88 -21.10 -5.54
N ARG A 162 27.33 -21.77 -6.58
CA ARG A 162 27.22 -23.24 -6.70
C ARG A 162 27.82 -23.95 -5.49
N GLU A 163 28.97 -23.54 -5.05
CA GLU A 163 29.65 -24.08 -3.88
C GLU A 163 28.82 -23.91 -2.60
N SER A 164 28.21 -22.75 -2.39
CA SER A 164 27.33 -22.52 -1.24
C SER A 164 26.07 -23.36 -1.31
N PHE A 165 25.51 -23.56 -2.49
CA PHE A 165 24.37 -24.45 -2.71
C PHE A 165 24.72 -25.88 -2.35
N GLU A 166 25.85 -26.40 -2.85
CA GLU A 166 26.33 -27.75 -2.58
C GLU A 166 26.58 -27.97 -1.08
N ARG A 167 27.17 -27.00 -0.39
CA ARG A 167 27.34 -27.06 1.09
C ARG A 167 26.00 -27.13 1.84
N ILE A 168 24.98 -26.41 1.39
CA ILE A 168 23.64 -26.48 2.01
C ILE A 168 23.00 -27.85 1.71
N ARG A 169 23.16 -28.38 0.51
CA ARG A 169 22.65 -29.70 0.13
C ARG A 169 23.24 -30.81 0.98
N ASP A 170 24.54 -30.77 1.17
CA ASP A 170 25.31 -31.86 1.75
C ASP A 170 25.54 -31.72 3.26
N VAL A 171 25.01 -30.65 3.89
CA VAL A 171 25.17 -30.42 5.33
C VAL A 171 24.50 -31.53 6.14
N GLU A 172 25.25 -32.13 7.05
CA GLU A 172 24.70 -33.06 8.02
C GLU A 172 23.92 -32.31 9.11
N ILE A 173 22.65 -32.61 9.20
CA ILE A 173 21.75 -32.02 10.21
C ILE A 173 21.38 -33.11 11.21
N PRO A 174 21.64 -32.93 12.51
CA PRO A 174 21.28 -33.90 13.54
C PRO A 174 19.77 -34.21 13.51
N ALA A 175 19.41 -35.48 13.65
CA ALA A 175 18.03 -35.97 13.51
C ALA A 175 17.01 -35.30 14.46
N TYR A 176 17.46 -34.78 15.62
CA TYR A 176 16.59 -34.03 16.53
C TYR A 176 16.23 -32.61 16.04
N ARG A 177 16.94 -32.07 15.03
CA ARG A 177 16.68 -30.75 14.43
C ARG A 177 15.75 -30.84 13.21
N LYS A 178 14.60 -31.44 13.37
CA LYS A 178 13.61 -31.67 12.27
C LYS A 178 13.25 -30.40 11.49
N SER A 179 13.11 -29.27 12.17
CA SER A 179 12.79 -27.98 11.50
C SER A 179 13.90 -27.49 10.57
N HIS A 180 15.17 -27.77 10.89
CA HIS A 180 16.29 -27.42 10.02
C HIS A 180 16.37 -28.35 8.81
N MET A 181 16.05 -29.63 8.98
CA MET A 181 15.95 -30.60 7.87
C MET A 181 14.86 -30.16 6.90
N LEU A 182 13.65 -29.85 7.42
CA LEU A 182 12.55 -29.36 6.61
C LEU A 182 12.89 -28.05 5.88
N ALA A 183 13.52 -27.10 6.56
CA ALA A 183 13.93 -25.84 5.94
C ALA A 183 14.94 -26.05 4.81
N ARG A 184 15.93 -26.94 4.99
CA ARG A 184 16.87 -27.32 3.92
C ARG A 184 16.13 -27.96 2.74
N ASP A 185 15.26 -28.91 3.01
CA ASP A 185 14.58 -29.68 1.97
C ASP A 185 13.62 -28.79 1.15
N LEU A 186 12.87 -27.90 1.81
CA LEU A 186 12.07 -26.88 1.14
C LEU A 186 12.92 -25.91 0.31
N PHE A 187 14.07 -25.51 0.82
CA PHE A 187 15.00 -24.65 0.09
C PHE A 187 15.53 -25.34 -1.16
N LEU A 188 15.98 -26.60 -1.04
CA LEU A 188 16.43 -27.40 -2.19
C LEU A 188 15.32 -27.64 -3.20
N PHE A 189 14.13 -27.97 -2.74
CA PHE A 189 12.96 -28.11 -3.58
C PHE A 189 12.68 -26.84 -4.40
N ALA A 190 12.65 -25.68 -3.73
CA ALA A 190 12.46 -24.39 -4.40
C ALA A 190 13.59 -24.09 -5.41
N CYS A 191 14.85 -24.45 -5.09
CA CYS A 191 15.97 -24.26 -6.02
C CYS A 191 15.87 -25.13 -7.29
N TYR A 192 15.40 -26.37 -7.16
CA TYR A 192 15.28 -27.29 -8.29
C TYR A 192 14.04 -27.03 -9.14
N THR A 193 12.95 -26.58 -8.53
CA THR A 193 11.66 -26.39 -9.21
C THR A 193 11.40 -24.96 -9.66
N GLY A 194 12.10 -23.99 -9.07
CA GLY A 194 11.82 -22.55 -9.26
C GLY A 194 10.54 -22.07 -8.56
N VAL A 195 9.90 -22.91 -7.75
CA VAL A 195 8.67 -22.58 -7.01
C VAL A 195 8.99 -21.63 -5.87
N SER A 196 8.12 -20.63 -5.63
CA SER A 196 8.31 -19.72 -4.50
C SER A 196 8.12 -20.45 -3.16
N TYR A 197 8.71 -19.92 -2.07
CA TYR A 197 8.49 -20.47 -0.74
C TYR A 197 7.00 -20.54 -0.36
N ALA A 198 6.22 -19.50 -0.71
CA ALA A 198 4.80 -19.47 -0.42
C ALA A 198 4.03 -20.59 -1.14
N ASP A 199 4.37 -20.84 -2.38
CA ASP A 199 3.77 -21.93 -3.17
C ASP A 199 4.24 -23.29 -2.66
N ALA A 200 5.55 -23.44 -2.37
CA ALA A 200 6.12 -24.70 -1.87
C ALA A 200 5.47 -25.18 -0.56
N VAL A 201 5.17 -24.25 0.37
CA VAL A 201 4.49 -24.61 1.64
C VAL A 201 2.98 -24.83 1.48
N SER A 202 2.40 -24.48 0.35
CA SER A 202 0.98 -24.68 0.04
C SER A 202 0.71 -25.96 -0.76
N ILE A 203 1.76 -26.66 -1.22
CA ILE A 203 1.61 -27.92 -1.94
C ILE A 203 1.01 -28.97 -1.02
N THR A 204 -0.02 -29.65 -1.54
CA THR A 204 -0.70 -30.78 -0.90
C THR A 204 -0.69 -31.98 -1.83
N ASP A 205 -1.07 -33.14 -1.34
CA ASP A 205 -1.18 -34.36 -2.17
C ASP A 205 -2.11 -34.19 -3.38
N GLU A 206 -3.07 -33.28 -3.30
CA GLU A 206 -3.99 -32.94 -4.40
C GLU A 206 -3.27 -32.23 -5.57
N ASN A 207 -2.11 -31.65 -5.34
CA ASN A 207 -1.30 -30.99 -6.36
C ASN A 207 -0.33 -31.95 -7.06
N LEU A 208 -0.30 -33.21 -6.61
CA LEU A 208 0.56 -34.24 -7.17
C LEU A 208 -0.27 -35.15 -8.09
N TYR A 209 0.22 -35.40 -9.27
CA TYR A 209 -0.38 -36.39 -10.16
C TYR A 209 0.68 -37.34 -10.71
N THR A 210 0.26 -38.57 -10.95
CA THR A 210 1.11 -39.58 -11.54
C THR A 210 0.77 -39.70 -13.03
N ASP A 211 1.76 -39.60 -13.89
CA ASP A 211 1.58 -39.81 -15.34
C ASP A 211 1.40 -41.30 -15.72
N ASP A 212 1.13 -41.57 -16.99
CA ASP A 212 0.92 -42.94 -17.50
C ASP A 212 2.16 -43.84 -17.37
N ASN A 213 3.34 -43.27 -17.12
CA ASN A 213 4.59 -43.99 -16.91
C ASN A 213 4.91 -44.21 -15.42
N GLY A 214 4.04 -43.80 -14.52
CA GLY A 214 4.23 -43.89 -13.08
C GLY A 214 5.14 -42.82 -12.48
N SER A 215 5.47 -41.75 -13.23
CA SER A 215 6.25 -40.63 -12.73
C SER A 215 5.34 -39.66 -11.99
N LEU A 216 5.79 -39.19 -10.84
CA LEU A 216 5.07 -38.22 -10.00
C LEU A 216 5.42 -36.79 -10.46
N TRP A 217 4.39 -35.99 -10.64
CA TRP A 217 4.49 -34.58 -11.05
C TRP A 217 3.80 -33.64 -10.05
#